data_fdbdab93ddedfd035e5a75415711a9be
#
_entry.id   fdbdab93ddedfd035e5a75415711a9be
#
_cell.length_a   1.000
_cell.length_b   1.000
_cell.length_c   1.000
_cell.angle_alpha   90.00
_cell.angle_beta   90.00
_cell.angle_gamma   90.00
#
_symmetry.space_group_name_H-M   'P 1'
#
loop_
_entity.id
_entity.type
_entity.pdbx_description
1 polymer ?
#
loop_
_entity_poly.entity_id
_entity_poly.type
_entity_poly.pdbx_seq_one_letter_code
_entity_poly.pdbx_strand_id
1 'polypeptide(L)'
;MDTIARQLDAARHQFKTTYSRQGMEANIVHIGFGAFHRGHQAVYNDLTNEITGNRWGIFELNLFGDAELVDALNAQQGLFSVVETSAIAINSRLVRTITGALHTPKSGIQAAIEKLTEPQVKIVSLTITEKGYCTDPRSRTLDLSHPLIKHDLADPEHPRSALGLIVEALRIRRQQGLPPFSVLSCDNIPENGHLTKTAIVTFADNLDPQLAAWIAKHVTFPGTMVDRIVPAMTPEQFDMIKDQIGFADPCGIVCEDFRQWVIEDNFVAGRPDWDKAGAMFVSDVLPYEEMKLRMLNGSHSFLAYNGSLAGYEFIYQCMEDDAFKTAVHHLMTEEQAKSLRPNLAVDVHQYAQLLIERFSNPNIKHKTGQIAMDGSQKLPQRAVDPYLTLQARGVKGRALATLIAGWLHYVINTLSQGQSVADPLNDTFNAAIKNKNTRWEQALSLLQINSIFGTLAGDNADFLNDIQQAFNHIELHGVTATIHRLSSKG
;
A
#
# COMPACT_ATOMS: atom_id res chain seq x y z
N MET A 1 13.10 5.13 -31.39
CA MET A 1 13.03 4.38 -30.13
C MET A 1 14.38 4.28 -29.40
N ASP A 2 15.48 4.20 -30.09
CA ASP A 2 16.85 4.22 -29.50
C ASP A 2 17.23 5.52 -28.74
N THR A 3 16.47 6.60 -28.91
CA THR A 3 16.86 7.94 -28.43
C THR A 3 16.74 8.08 -26.92
N ILE A 4 15.65 7.61 -26.32
CA ILE A 4 15.41 7.74 -24.86
C ILE A 4 16.38 6.85 -24.08
N ALA A 5 16.57 5.60 -24.50
CA ALA A 5 17.54 4.70 -23.85
C ALA A 5 18.96 5.27 -23.88
N ARG A 6 19.38 5.88 -24.99
CA ARG A 6 20.69 6.57 -25.10
C ARG A 6 20.75 7.82 -24.23
N GLN A 7 19.68 8.59 -24.15
CA GLN A 7 19.59 9.78 -23.28
C GLN A 7 19.65 9.38 -21.81
N LEU A 8 18.91 8.35 -21.40
CA LEU A 8 18.95 7.83 -20.04
C LEU A 8 20.33 7.27 -19.68
N ASP A 9 20.98 6.52 -20.57
CA ASP A 9 22.33 6.01 -20.33
C ASP A 9 23.39 7.12 -20.33
N ALA A 10 23.25 8.13 -21.17
CA ALA A 10 24.12 9.32 -21.15
C ALA A 10 23.91 10.15 -19.87
N ALA A 11 22.68 10.23 -19.35
CA ALA A 11 22.35 10.92 -18.09
C ALA A 11 22.92 10.20 -16.85
N ARG A 12 23.39 8.96 -16.94
CA ARG A 12 23.95 8.20 -15.81
C ARG A 12 25.02 8.96 -15.01
N HIS A 13 25.82 9.76 -15.67
CA HIS A 13 26.84 10.58 -15.00
C HIS A 13 26.23 11.68 -14.12
N GLN A 14 25.05 12.20 -14.49
CA GLN A 14 24.29 13.15 -13.70
C GLN A 14 23.66 12.48 -12.48
N PHE A 15 23.23 11.22 -12.64
CA PHE A 15 22.59 10.43 -11.58
C PHE A 15 23.59 9.67 -10.69
N LYS A 16 24.90 9.81 -10.92
CA LYS A 16 25.97 9.14 -10.14
C LYS A 16 25.84 7.61 -10.04
N THR A 17 25.16 6.97 -10.98
CA THR A 17 25.04 5.50 -10.98
C THR A 17 26.33 4.87 -11.50
N THR A 18 26.90 3.91 -10.77
CA THR A 18 28.26 3.42 -11.00
C THR A 18 28.35 1.93 -11.37
N TYR A 19 27.31 1.14 -11.12
CA TYR A 19 27.40 -0.30 -11.37
C TYR A 19 27.08 -0.67 -12.84
N SER A 20 27.73 -1.75 -13.30
CA SER A 20 27.53 -2.30 -14.64
C SER A 20 26.36 -3.28 -14.67
N ARG A 21 25.54 -3.21 -15.72
CA ARG A 21 24.45 -4.17 -15.98
C ARG A 21 24.93 -5.44 -16.71
N GLN A 22 26.19 -5.47 -17.16
CA GLN A 22 26.74 -6.63 -17.88
C GLN A 22 26.70 -7.88 -17.00
N GLY A 23 26.06 -8.95 -17.47
CA GLY A 23 25.89 -10.19 -16.74
C GLY A 23 24.85 -10.12 -15.61
N MET A 24 23.97 -9.12 -15.60
CA MET A 24 22.83 -9.07 -14.68
C MET A 24 21.77 -10.08 -15.13
N GLU A 25 21.40 -10.98 -14.22
CA GLU A 25 20.38 -12.00 -14.45
C GLU A 25 19.06 -11.62 -13.75
N ALA A 26 17.95 -12.13 -14.28
CA ALA A 26 16.62 -11.98 -13.68
C ALA A 26 16.48 -12.92 -12.47
N ASN A 27 17.06 -12.57 -11.33
CA ASN A 27 16.92 -13.33 -10.09
C ASN A 27 15.58 -13.08 -9.37
N ILE A 28 14.94 -11.96 -9.69
CA ILE A 28 13.62 -11.58 -9.22
C ILE A 28 12.70 -11.47 -10.44
N VAL A 29 11.53 -12.07 -10.36
CA VAL A 29 10.43 -11.80 -11.28
C VAL A 29 9.37 -11.04 -10.50
N HIS A 30 8.99 -9.85 -10.99
CA HIS A 30 7.98 -9.02 -10.38
C HIS A 30 6.70 -9.05 -11.18
N ILE A 31 5.56 -9.30 -10.51
CA ILE A 31 4.23 -9.27 -11.13
C ILE A 31 3.54 -7.98 -10.72
N GLY A 32 3.31 -7.09 -11.70
CA GLY A 32 2.64 -5.81 -11.48
C GLY A 32 3.56 -4.59 -11.60
N PHE A 33 4.06 -4.30 -12.83
CA PHE A 33 4.90 -3.13 -13.11
C PHE A 33 4.11 -1.82 -13.00
N GLY A 34 3.68 -1.50 -11.77
CA GLY A 34 2.94 -0.29 -11.41
C GLY A 34 3.82 0.84 -10.90
N ALA A 35 3.17 1.95 -10.55
CA ALA A 35 3.83 3.14 -10.02
C ALA A 35 4.57 2.83 -8.70
N PHE A 36 3.90 2.11 -7.79
CA PHE A 36 4.48 1.80 -6.48
C PHE A 36 5.75 0.96 -6.59
N HIS A 37 5.74 -0.12 -7.39
CA HIS A 37 6.93 -0.95 -7.60
C HIS A 37 8.11 -0.14 -8.14
N ARG A 38 7.87 0.71 -9.15
CA ARG A 38 8.92 1.56 -9.74
C ARG A 38 9.53 2.53 -8.73
N GLY A 39 8.71 3.08 -7.85
CA GLY A 39 9.16 4.01 -6.80
C GLY A 39 9.65 3.32 -5.52
N HIS A 40 9.51 2.02 -5.36
CA HIS A 40 9.83 1.32 -4.09
C HIS A 40 10.83 0.18 -4.29
N GLN A 41 10.38 -1.06 -4.56
CA GLN A 41 11.28 -2.22 -4.64
C GLN A 41 12.37 -2.03 -5.70
N ALA A 42 12.05 -1.49 -6.87
CA ALA A 42 13.03 -1.26 -7.93
C ALA A 42 14.13 -0.27 -7.47
N VAL A 43 13.78 0.76 -6.68
CA VAL A 43 14.75 1.70 -6.09
C VAL A 43 15.63 1.01 -5.05
N TYR A 44 15.05 0.22 -4.15
CA TYR A 44 15.83 -0.54 -3.17
C TYR A 44 16.82 -1.50 -3.84
N ASN A 45 16.39 -2.20 -4.88
CA ASN A 45 17.23 -3.15 -5.59
C ASN A 45 18.34 -2.47 -6.37
N ASP A 46 18.05 -1.34 -7.02
CA ASP A 46 19.02 -0.51 -7.73
C ASP A 46 20.11 0.02 -6.79
N LEU A 47 19.70 0.59 -5.64
CA LEU A 47 20.61 1.06 -4.60
C LEU A 47 21.46 -0.06 -4.02
N THR A 48 20.87 -1.23 -3.78
CA THR A 48 21.61 -2.39 -3.26
C THR A 48 22.69 -2.80 -4.25
N ASN A 49 22.39 -2.89 -5.54
CA ASN A 49 23.38 -3.21 -6.58
C ASN A 49 24.48 -2.15 -6.64
N GLU A 50 24.14 -0.86 -6.50
CA GLU A 50 25.11 0.24 -6.50
C GLU A 50 26.06 0.15 -5.30
N ILE A 51 25.54 -0.10 -4.11
CA ILE A 51 26.32 -0.12 -2.87
C ILE A 51 27.17 -1.40 -2.74
N THR A 52 26.61 -2.55 -3.12
CA THR A 52 27.26 -3.86 -2.90
C THR A 52 28.05 -4.35 -4.08
N GLY A 53 27.82 -3.81 -5.28
CA GLY A 53 28.35 -4.37 -6.54
C GLY A 53 27.66 -5.66 -6.98
N ASN A 54 26.61 -6.11 -6.28
CA ASN A 54 25.79 -7.25 -6.68
C ASN A 54 25.04 -6.95 -7.98
N ARG A 55 24.52 -8.01 -8.62
CA ARG A 55 23.85 -7.89 -9.93
C ARG A 55 22.49 -8.60 -9.92
N TRP A 56 21.71 -8.35 -8.88
CA TRP A 56 20.34 -8.84 -8.82
C TRP A 56 19.47 -8.06 -9.79
N GLY A 57 19.00 -8.71 -10.85
CA GLY A 57 18.08 -8.11 -11.81
C GLY A 57 16.63 -8.46 -11.51
N ILE A 58 15.74 -7.57 -11.91
CA ILE A 58 14.29 -7.76 -11.85
C ILE A 58 13.76 -7.91 -13.26
N PHE A 59 12.90 -8.90 -13.50
CA PHE A 59 12.13 -9.04 -14.73
C PHE A 59 10.65 -8.76 -14.44
N GLU A 60 10.02 -7.91 -15.24
CA GLU A 60 8.66 -7.43 -15.01
C GLU A 60 7.62 -8.26 -15.76
N LEU A 61 6.55 -8.63 -15.10
CA LEU A 61 5.38 -9.29 -15.70
C LEU A 61 4.11 -8.47 -15.43
N ASN A 62 3.40 -8.09 -16.49
CA ASN A 62 2.05 -7.55 -16.40
C ASN A 62 1.05 -8.54 -16.97
N LEU A 63 0.08 -8.95 -16.13
CA LEU A 63 -0.99 -9.88 -16.49
C LEU A 63 -2.20 -9.18 -17.12
N PHE A 64 -2.37 -7.89 -16.81
CA PHE A 64 -3.53 -7.09 -17.20
C PHE A 64 -3.08 -5.67 -17.60
N GLY A 65 -4.04 -4.86 -18.05
CA GLY A 65 -3.82 -3.45 -18.39
C GLY A 65 -3.24 -3.26 -19.80
N ASP A 66 -2.73 -2.06 -20.05
CA ASP A 66 -2.19 -1.69 -21.36
C ASP A 66 -0.74 -2.14 -21.52
N ALA A 67 -0.39 -2.54 -22.73
CA ALA A 67 0.97 -2.93 -23.10
C ALA A 67 1.93 -1.75 -23.21
N GLU A 68 1.42 -0.51 -23.34
CA GLU A 68 2.21 0.69 -23.66
C GLU A 68 3.36 0.93 -22.69
N LEU A 69 3.12 0.78 -21.38
CA LEU A 69 4.16 0.96 -20.36
C LEU A 69 5.26 -0.10 -20.46
N VAL A 70 4.89 -1.35 -20.75
CA VAL A 70 5.83 -2.46 -20.92
C VAL A 70 6.64 -2.28 -22.22
N ASP A 71 5.96 -1.87 -23.30
CA ASP A 71 6.64 -1.57 -24.59
C ASP A 71 7.62 -0.41 -24.43
N ALA A 72 7.23 0.66 -23.72
CA ALA A 72 8.10 1.79 -23.43
C ALA A 72 9.31 1.36 -22.58
N LEU A 73 9.12 0.56 -21.54
CA LEU A 73 10.20 0.05 -20.70
C LEU A 73 11.21 -0.79 -21.51
N ASN A 74 10.72 -1.68 -22.37
CA ASN A 74 11.59 -2.47 -23.24
C ASN A 74 12.32 -1.59 -24.28
N ALA A 75 11.66 -0.58 -24.85
CA ALA A 75 12.29 0.39 -25.73
C ALA A 75 13.38 1.21 -25.02
N GLN A 76 13.24 1.45 -23.71
CA GLN A 76 14.21 2.09 -22.83
C GLN A 76 15.24 1.09 -22.25
N GLN A 77 15.24 -0.17 -22.71
CA GLN A 77 16.14 -1.22 -22.24
C GLN A 77 16.10 -1.44 -20.72
N GLY A 78 14.92 -1.29 -20.11
CA GLY A 78 14.71 -1.45 -18.67
C GLY A 78 15.20 -0.26 -17.81
N LEU A 79 15.53 0.88 -18.43
CA LEU A 79 15.94 2.09 -17.72
C LEU A 79 14.74 3.01 -17.51
N PHE A 80 14.65 3.64 -16.33
CA PHE A 80 13.69 4.71 -16.08
C PHE A 80 14.17 5.63 -14.95
N SER A 81 13.63 6.84 -14.93
CA SER A 81 13.95 7.84 -13.91
C SER A 81 12.95 7.81 -12.75
N VAL A 82 13.45 8.08 -11.56
CA VAL A 82 12.65 8.34 -10.34
C VAL A 82 13.02 9.71 -9.82
N VAL A 83 12.03 10.60 -9.71
CA VAL A 83 12.17 11.92 -9.10
C VAL A 83 11.62 11.83 -7.68
N GLU A 84 12.51 12.00 -6.71
CA GLU A 84 12.22 11.95 -5.28
C GLU A 84 12.07 13.37 -4.75
N THR A 85 10.93 13.68 -4.13
CA THR A 85 10.60 15.04 -3.68
C THR A 85 10.36 15.10 -2.19
N SER A 86 10.93 16.13 -1.53
CA SER A 86 10.57 16.56 -0.19
C SER A 86 10.16 18.04 -0.19
N ALA A 87 9.85 18.58 0.97
CA ALA A 87 9.52 20.00 1.09
C ALA A 87 10.70 20.94 0.72
N ILE A 88 11.93 20.42 0.80
CA ILE A 88 13.16 21.22 0.67
C ILE A 88 14.10 20.77 -0.46
N ALA A 89 13.85 19.62 -1.08
CA ALA A 89 14.74 19.06 -2.10
C ALA A 89 13.97 18.26 -3.16
N ILE A 90 14.51 18.28 -4.37
CA ILE A 90 14.10 17.41 -5.48
C ILE A 90 15.38 16.71 -5.95
N ASN A 91 15.35 15.38 -5.92
CA ASN A 91 16.46 14.54 -6.37
C ASN A 91 15.98 13.63 -7.48
N SER A 92 16.87 13.30 -8.41
CA SER A 92 16.58 12.39 -9.50
C SER A 92 17.49 11.18 -9.44
N ARG A 93 16.94 10.01 -9.77
CA ARG A 93 17.64 8.73 -9.83
C ARG A 93 17.33 8.02 -11.15
N LEU A 94 18.33 7.41 -11.74
CA LEU A 94 18.17 6.46 -12.83
C LEU A 94 18.12 5.04 -12.25
N VAL A 95 17.01 4.35 -12.41
CA VAL A 95 16.86 2.94 -12.03
C VAL A 95 17.31 2.06 -13.21
N ARG A 96 18.19 1.09 -12.93
CA ARG A 96 18.88 0.26 -13.91
C ARG A 96 18.76 -1.24 -13.67
N THR A 97 18.01 -1.62 -12.64
CA THR A 97 17.92 -3.00 -12.18
C THR A 97 16.98 -3.88 -13.02
N ILE A 98 16.19 -3.28 -13.93
CA ILE A 98 15.23 -4.05 -14.74
C ILE A 98 15.95 -4.69 -15.95
N THR A 99 15.78 -6.00 -16.10
CA THR A 99 16.40 -6.79 -17.17
C THR A 99 15.53 -6.95 -18.41
N GLY A 100 14.22 -6.76 -18.29
CA GLY A 100 13.23 -6.84 -19.35
C GLY A 100 11.82 -6.92 -18.79
N ALA A 101 10.83 -6.91 -19.67
CA ALA A 101 9.42 -6.94 -19.29
C ALA A 101 8.56 -7.70 -20.28
N LEU A 102 7.49 -8.36 -19.80
CA LEU A 102 6.46 -9.01 -20.60
C LEU A 102 5.06 -8.52 -20.22
N HIS A 103 4.22 -8.37 -21.24
CA HIS A 103 2.77 -8.18 -21.07
C HIS A 103 2.06 -9.44 -21.58
N THR A 104 1.50 -10.25 -20.69
CA THR A 104 1.02 -11.59 -21.04
C THR A 104 -0.11 -11.61 -22.08
N PRO A 105 -1.05 -10.63 -22.12
CA PRO A 105 -2.03 -10.58 -23.21
C PRO A 105 -1.42 -10.41 -24.60
N LYS A 106 -0.19 -9.85 -24.69
CA LYS A 106 0.53 -9.65 -25.96
C LYS A 106 1.51 -10.78 -26.26
N SER A 107 2.25 -11.23 -25.24
CA SER A 107 3.34 -12.20 -25.39
C SER A 107 2.92 -13.64 -25.15
N GLY A 108 1.70 -13.87 -24.64
CA GLY A 108 1.22 -15.18 -24.21
C GLY A 108 1.65 -15.55 -22.80
N ILE A 109 0.82 -16.34 -22.12
CA ILE A 109 1.07 -16.78 -20.75
C ILE A 109 2.26 -17.75 -20.66
N GLN A 110 2.51 -18.51 -21.71
CA GLN A 110 3.59 -19.47 -21.77
C GLN A 110 4.97 -18.80 -21.60
N ALA A 111 5.18 -17.61 -22.20
CA ALA A 111 6.42 -16.85 -22.02
C ALA A 111 6.64 -16.41 -20.56
N ALA A 112 5.55 -16.12 -19.81
CA ALA A 112 5.63 -15.82 -18.39
C ALA A 112 5.96 -17.06 -17.56
N ILE A 113 5.36 -18.21 -17.87
CA ILE A 113 5.67 -19.50 -17.23
C ILE A 113 7.14 -19.86 -17.45
N GLU A 114 7.64 -19.76 -18.68
CA GLU A 114 9.05 -20.00 -19.02
C GLU A 114 9.97 -19.12 -18.19
N LYS A 115 9.66 -17.82 -18.07
CA LYS A 115 10.44 -16.89 -17.27
C LYS A 115 10.50 -17.28 -15.80
N LEU A 116 9.37 -17.66 -15.19
CA LEU A 116 9.29 -18.10 -13.79
C LEU A 116 9.99 -19.45 -13.53
N THR A 117 10.17 -20.27 -14.56
CA THR A 117 10.82 -21.58 -14.45
C THR A 117 12.32 -21.54 -14.74
N GLU A 118 12.87 -20.36 -15.09
CA GLU A 118 14.34 -20.21 -15.22
C GLU A 118 15.04 -20.50 -13.89
N PRO A 119 16.15 -21.28 -13.90
CA PRO A 119 16.82 -21.73 -12.68
C PRO A 119 17.33 -20.60 -11.78
N GLN A 120 17.73 -19.46 -12.33
CA GLN A 120 18.25 -18.30 -11.58
C GLN A 120 17.17 -17.50 -10.85
N VAL A 121 15.88 -17.75 -11.11
CA VAL A 121 14.78 -17.06 -10.41
C VAL A 121 14.68 -17.57 -8.97
N LYS A 122 14.85 -16.67 -8.01
CA LYS A 122 14.88 -16.95 -6.57
C LYS A 122 13.72 -16.31 -5.81
N ILE A 123 13.17 -15.23 -6.34
CA ILE A 123 12.07 -14.47 -5.72
C ILE A 123 11.04 -14.13 -6.79
N VAL A 124 9.76 -14.34 -6.47
CA VAL A 124 8.63 -13.79 -7.21
C VAL A 124 7.96 -12.76 -6.33
N SER A 125 8.04 -11.47 -6.71
CA SER A 125 7.45 -10.38 -5.93
C SER A 125 6.17 -9.86 -6.59
N LEU A 126 5.26 -9.32 -5.76
CA LEU A 126 3.92 -8.95 -6.17
C LEU A 126 3.58 -7.51 -5.77
N THR A 127 3.03 -6.74 -6.72
CA THR A 127 2.20 -5.55 -6.46
C THR A 127 0.98 -5.62 -7.38
N ILE A 128 0.03 -6.47 -7.00
CA ILE A 128 -1.15 -6.84 -7.80
C ILE A 128 -2.45 -6.29 -7.24
N THR A 129 -2.37 -5.50 -6.18
CA THR A 129 -3.48 -4.98 -5.38
C THR A 129 -4.31 -6.09 -4.72
N GLU A 130 -5.17 -5.70 -3.77
CA GLU A 130 -6.01 -6.66 -3.04
C GLU A 130 -6.85 -7.56 -3.97
N LYS A 131 -7.33 -7.02 -5.09
CA LYS A 131 -8.12 -7.76 -6.07
C LYS A 131 -7.35 -8.88 -6.76
N GLY A 132 -6.05 -8.74 -6.92
CA GLY A 132 -5.19 -9.73 -7.59
C GLY A 132 -5.03 -11.05 -6.82
N TYR A 133 -5.30 -11.03 -5.51
CA TYR A 133 -5.26 -12.24 -4.67
C TYR A 133 -6.53 -13.08 -4.75
N CYS A 134 -7.59 -12.58 -5.39
CA CYS A 134 -8.85 -13.30 -5.57
C CYS A 134 -9.40 -13.88 -4.26
N THR A 135 -9.27 -13.15 -3.16
CA THR A 135 -9.74 -13.54 -1.83
C THR A 135 -11.06 -12.86 -1.49
N ASP A 136 -11.90 -13.53 -0.70
CA ASP A 136 -13.08 -12.91 -0.10
C ASP A 136 -12.62 -11.85 0.94
N PRO A 137 -13.10 -10.60 0.84
CA PRO A 137 -12.64 -9.51 1.71
C PRO A 137 -12.92 -9.72 3.21
N ARG A 138 -13.94 -10.54 3.56
CA ARG A 138 -14.35 -10.77 4.96
C ARG A 138 -13.58 -11.93 5.57
N SER A 139 -13.60 -13.08 4.90
CA SER A 139 -12.92 -14.29 5.40
C SER A 139 -11.43 -14.28 5.14
N ARG A 140 -10.95 -13.44 4.19
CA ARG A 140 -9.56 -13.38 3.74
C ARG A 140 -9.05 -14.73 3.21
N THR A 141 -9.97 -15.60 2.78
CA THR A 141 -9.67 -16.89 2.16
C THR A 141 -9.84 -16.79 0.65
N LEU A 142 -9.19 -17.69 -0.10
CA LEU A 142 -9.35 -17.76 -1.55
C LEU A 142 -10.82 -17.92 -1.94
N ASP A 143 -11.31 -17.05 -2.80
CA ASP A 143 -12.65 -17.16 -3.36
C ASP A 143 -12.65 -18.15 -4.54
N LEU A 144 -13.02 -19.40 -4.28
CA LEU A 144 -13.13 -20.44 -5.30
C LEU A 144 -14.24 -20.14 -6.34
N SER A 145 -15.13 -19.19 -6.06
CA SER A 145 -16.17 -18.76 -7.00
C SER A 145 -15.68 -17.66 -7.96
N HIS A 146 -14.53 -17.05 -7.68
CA HIS A 146 -13.96 -15.98 -8.50
C HIS A 146 -13.70 -16.46 -9.95
N PRO A 147 -14.09 -15.70 -10.98
CA PRO A 147 -14.00 -16.16 -12.39
C PRO A 147 -12.59 -16.59 -12.82
N LEU A 148 -11.54 -15.85 -12.39
CA LEU A 148 -10.17 -16.21 -12.70
C LEU A 148 -9.75 -17.53 -12.02
N ILE A 149 -10.14 -17.74 -10.77
CA ILE A 149 -9.82 -18.96 -10.02
C ILE A 149 -10.53 -20.17 -10.64
N LYS A 150 -11.82 -20.05 -10.97
CA LYS A 150 -12.53 -21.11 -11.68
C LYS A 150 -11.89 -21.48 -13.01
N HIS A 151 -11.46 -20.46 -13.78
CA HIS A 151 -10.76 -20.68 -15.04
C HIS A 151 -9.47 -21.48 -14.81
N ASP A 152 -8.62 -21.00 -13.90
CA ASP A 152 -7.30 -21.55 -13.68
C ASP A 152 -7.32 -22.95 -13.04
N LEU A 153 -8.37 -23.26 -12.25
CA LEU A 153 -8.60 -24.62 -11.76
C LEU A 153 -9.05 -25.59 -12.88
N ALA A 154 -9.75 -25.08 -13.90
CA ALA A 154 -10.19 -25.88 -15.03
C ALA A 154 -9.10 -26.05 -16.11
N ASP A 155 -8.24 -25.06 -16.27
CA ASP A 155 -7.15 -25.03 -17.26
C ASP A 155 -5.86 -24.49 -16.61
N PRO A 156 -5.21 -25.28 -15.74
CA PRO A 156 -4.06 -24.83 -14.95
C PRO A 156 -2.79 -24.56 -15.78
N GLU A 157 -2.71 -25.11 -17.00
CA GLU A 157 -1.57 -24.88 -17.90
C GLU A 157 -1.65 -23.50 -18.61
N HIS A 158 -2.84 -22.87 -18.62
CA HIS A 158 -3.05 -21.53 -19.21
C HIS A 158 -3.65 -20.57 -18.18
N PRO A 159 -2.98 -20.31 -17.06
CA PRO A 159 -3.51 -19.49 -15.98
C PRO A 159 -3.73 -18.04 -16.41
N ARG A 160 -4.73 -17.39 -15.81
CA ARG A 160 -5.06 -15.97 -15.99
C ARG A 160 -4.85 -15.14 -14.73
N SER A 161 -4.80 -15.78 -13.56
CA SER A 161 -4.52 -15.13 -12.30
C SER A 161 -3.02 -15.19 -11.97
N ALA A 162 -2.54 -14.28 -11.12
CA ALA A 162 -1.19 -14.34 -10.58
C ALA A 162 -0.97 -15.61 -9.74
N LEU A 163 -2.00 -16.05 -9.01
CA LEU A 163 -1.95 -17.26 -8.17
C LEU A 163 -1.78 -18.51 -9.03
N GLY A 164 -2.60 -18.65 -10.07
CA GLY A 164 -2.51 -19.78 -11.01
C GLY A 164 -1.15 -19.82 -11.70
N LEU A 165 -0.66 -18.67 -12.16
CA LEU A 165 0.67 -18.56 -12.79
C LEU A 165 1.80 -19.01 -11.85
N ILE A 166 1.78 -18.58 -10.58
CA ILE A 166 2.78 -18.97 -9.57
C ILE A 166 2.71 -20.46 -9.28
N VAL A 167 1.50 -21.02 -9.11
CA VAL A 167 1.32 -22.45 -8.80
C VAL A 167 1.77 -23.31 -9.97
N GLU A 168 1.45 -22.93 -11.21
CA GLU A 168 1.90 -23.66 -12.41
C GLU A 168 3.43 -23.63 -12.54
N ALA A 169 4.06 -22.48 -12.34
CA ALA A 169 5.51 -22.38 -12.34
C ALA A 169 6.15 -23.26 -11.25
N LEU A 170 5.59 -23.30 -10.03
CA LEU A 170 6.06 -24.15 -8.94
C LEU A 170 5.87 -25.65 -9.25
N ARG A 171 4.75 -26.01 -9.91
CA ARG A 171 4.51 -27.39 -10.37
C ARG A 171 5.60 -27.85 -11.34
N ILE A 172 5.90 -27.03 -12.33
CA ILE A 172 6.94 -27.33 -13.33
C ILE A 172 8.32 -27.40 -12.67
N ARG A 173 8.68 -26.43 -11.81
CA ARG A 173 9.95 -26.43 -11.09
C ARG A 173 10.13 -27.70 -10.26
N ARG A 174 9.07 -28.13 -9.52
CA ARG A 174 9.08 -29.40 -8.78
C ARG A 174 9.34 -30.60 -9.69
N GLN A 175 8.66 -30.67 -10.86
CA GLN A 175 8.83 -31.76 -11.82
C GLN A 175 10.24 -31.81 -12.42
N GLN A 176 10.84 -30.63 -12.65
CA GLN A 176 12.19 -30.50 -13.19
C GLN A 176 13.30 -30.64 -12.11
N GLY A 177 12.93 -30.80 -10.84
CA GLY A 177 13.89 -30.84 -9.75
C GLY A 177 14.59 -29.51 -9.46
N LEU A 178 14.04 -28.40 -9.91
CA LEU A 178 14.56 -27.06 -9.63
C LEU A 178 14.17 -26.62 -8.20
N PRO A 179 15.02 -25.83 -7.52
CA PRO A 179 14.67 -25.28 -6.22
C PRO A 179 13.45 -24.34 -6.34
N PRO A 180 12.58 -24.26 -5.31
CA PRO A 180 11.52 -23.29 -5.29
C PRO A 180 12.06 -21.87 -5.15
N PHE A 181 11.25 -20.88 -5.49
CA PHE A 181 11.48 -19.48 -5.17
C PHE A 181 10.66 -19.05 -3.95
N SER A 182 11.01 -17.92 -3.34
CA SER A 182 10.16 -17.24 -2.34
C SER A 182 9.13 -16.37 -3.03
N VAL A 183 7.91 -16.30 -2.49
CA VAL A 183 6.85 -15.40 -2.99
C VAL A 183 6.72 -14.23 -2.02
N LEU A 184 7.02 -13.02 -2.50
CA LEU A 184 7.14 -11.80 -1.72
C LEU A 184 6.05 -10.80 -2.10
N SER A 185 4.99 -10.72 -1.31
CA SER A 185 3.99 -9.67 -1.49
C SER A 185 4.56 -8.33 -1.03
N CYS A 186 4.48 -7.32 -1.90
CA CYS A 186 4.78 -5.92 -1.61
C CYS A 186 3.52 -5.05 -1.67
N ASP A 187 2.34 -5.66 -1.56
CA ASP A 187 1.07 -4.96 -1.49
C ASP A 187 0.78 -4.46 -0.08
N ASN A 188 0.12 -3.32 0.00
CA ASN A 188 -0.30 -2.71 1.26
C ASN A 188 -1.60 -3.35 1.77
N ILE A 189 -1.54 -4.62 2.12
CA ILE A 189 -2.62 -5.42 2.69
C ILE A 189 -2.15 -6.04 4.01
N PRO A 190 -3.03 -6.15 5.02
CA PRO A 190 -2.65 -6.73 6.31
C PRO A 190 -2.16 -8.17 6.17
N GLU A 191 -1.07 -8.51 6.88
CA GLU A 191 -0.48 -9.86 6.89
C GLU A 191 -0.28 -10.43 5.47
N ASN A 192 0.27 -9.63 4.57
CA ASN A 192 0.36 -9.93 3.14
C ASN A 192 1.06 -11.26 2.84
N GLY A 193 2.11 -11.63 3.57
CA GLY A 193 2.78 -12.92 3.42
C GLY A 193 1.89 -14.10 3.79
N HIS A 194 1.14 -14.00 4.91
CA HIS A 194 0.20 -15.03 5.35
C HIS A 194 -0.96 -15.20 4.37
N LEU A 195 -1.55 -14.09 3.93
CA LEU A 195 -2.65 -14.10 2.94
C LEU A 195 -2.19 -14.73 1.64
N THR A 196 -1.00 -14.37 1.14
CA THR A 196 -0.43 -14.92 -0.08
C THR A 196 -0.20 -16.44 0.04
N LYS A 197 0.38 -16.88 1.17
CA LYS A 197 0.57 -18.31 1.45
C LYS A 197 -0.75 -19.06 1.44
N THR A 198 -1.72 -18.56 2.20
CA THR A 198 -3.04 -19.21 2.31
C THR A 198 -3.73 -19.32 0.96
N ALA A 199 -3.73 -18.24 0.16
CA ALA A 199 -4.37 -18.24 -1.16
C ALA A 199 -3.68 -19.23 -2.12
N ILE A 200 -2.34 -19.23 -2.20
CA ILE A 200 -1.57 -20.11 -3.08
C ILE A 200 -1.69 -21.58 -2.67
N VAL A 201 -1.58 -21.88 -1.38
CA VAL A 201 -1.71 -23.27 -0.89
C VAL A 201 -3.13 -23.78 -1.09
N THR A 202 -4.16 -22.96 -0.81
CA THR A 202 -5.56 -23.37 -1.05
C THR A 202 -5.84 -23.60 -2.54
N PHE A 203 -5.30 -22.73 -3.42
CA PHE A 203 -5.42 -22.94 -4.86
C PHE A 203 -4.78 -24.26 -5.29
N ALA A 204 -3.54 -24.49 -4.85
CA ALA A 204 -2.82 -25.72 -5.17
C ALA A 204 -3.51 -26.98 -4.62
N ASP A 205 -4.14 -26.93 -3.44
CA ASP A 205 -4.86 -28.03 -2.82
C ASP A 205 -6.10 -28.45 -3.64
N ASN A 206 -6.75 -27.50 -4.29
CA ASN A 206 -7.87 -27.75 -5.20
C ASN A 206 -7.43 -28.35 -6.56
N LEU A 207 -6.13 -28.32 -6.89
CA LEU A 207 -5.56 -28.96 -8.09
C LEU A 207 -4.91 -30.31 -7.75
N ASP A 208 -4.00 -30.30 -6.79
CA ASP A 208 -3.18 -31.44 -6.37
C ASP A 208 -2.76 -31.27 -4.91
N PRO A 209 -3.35 -32.02 -3.95
CA PRO A 209 -2.98 -31.97 -2.55
C PRO A 209 -1.48 -32.26 -2.26
N GLN A 210 -0.83 -33.05 -3.12
CA GLN A 210 0.60 -33.32 -2.98
C GLN A 210 1.46 -32.11 -3.37
N LEU A 211 1.01 -31.35 -4.39
CA LEU A 211 1.63 -30.09 -4.75
C LEU A 211 1.44 -29.05 -3.64
N ALA A 212 0.21 -28.94 -3.10
CA ALA A 212 -0.07 -28.04 -1.98
C ALA A 212 0.80 -28.34 -0.76
N ALA A 213 0.94 -29.60 -0.36
CA ALA A 213 1.80 -30.03 0.74
C ALA A 213 3.28 -29.69 0.47
N TRP A 214 3.74 -29.86 -0.77
CA TRP A 214 5.11 -29.52 -1.16
C TRP A 214 5.32 -28.01 -1.13
N ILE A 215 4.40 -27.20 -1.66
CA ILE A 215 4.46 -25.73 -1.60
C ILE A 215 4.48 -25.25 -0.15
N ALA A 216 3.56 -25.73 0.69
CA ALA A 216 3.47 -25.35 2.10
C ALA A 216 4.76 -25.62 2.90
N LYS A 217 5.51 -26.66 2.50
CA LYS A 217 6.76 -27.10 3.16
C LYS A 217 8.01 -26.41 2.61
N HIS A 218 8.08 -26.14 1.31
CA HIS A 218 9.33 -25.78 0.64
C HIS A 218 9.35 -24.33 0.11
N VAL A 219 8.20 -23.70 -0.09
CA VAL A 219 8.10 -22.30 -0.52
C VAL A 219 7.98 -21.39 0.69
N THR A 220 8.69 -20.28 0.69
CA THR A 220 8.57 -19.26 1.74
C THR A 220 7.77 -18.05 1.26
N PHE A 221 7.06 -17.41 2.18
CA PHE A 221 6.19 -16.29 1.94
C PHE A 221 6.49 -15.19 2.97
N PRO A 222 7.62 -14.48 2.83
CA PRO A 222 7.98 -13.43 3.76
C PRO A 222 6.89 -12.37 3.84
N GLY A 223 6.50 -11.99 5.06
CA GLY A 223 5.65 -10.81 5.27
C GLY A 223 6.44 -9.55 5.03
N THR A 224 5.77 -8.50 4.54
CA THR A 224 6.41 -7.19 4.34
C THR A 224 5.53 -6.05 4.81
N MET A 225 6.16 -4.99 5.32
CA MET A 225 5.54 -3.68 5.47
C MET A 225 6.24 -2.71 4.53
N VAL A 226 5.50 -2.19 3.58
CA VAL A 226 5.97 -1.23 2.57
C VAL A 226 5.41 0.14 2.86
N ASP A 227 6.23 1.18 2.75
CA ASP A 227 5.80 2.56 2.94
C ASP A 227 6.58 3.53 2.05
N ARG A 228 5.89 4.13 1.12
CA ARG A 228 6.27 5.28 0.31
C ARG A 228 5.02 5.86 -0.34
N ILE A 229 4.88 7.17 -0.32
CA ILE A 229 3.82 7.84 -1.08
C ILE A 229 4.27 7.97 -2.54
N VAL A 230 3.58 7.24 -3.41
CA VAL A 230 3.78 7.25 -4.86
C VAL A 230 2.44 7.58 -5.51
N PRO A 231 2.16 8.86 -5.80
CA PRO A 231 0.90 9.28 -6.42
C PRO A 231 0.76 8.72 -7.84
N ALA A 232 -0.48 8.68 -8.34
CA ALA A 232 -0.72 8.45 -9.76
C ALA A 232 -0.06 9.57 -10.57
N MET A 233 0.62 9.22 -11.66
CA MET A 233 1.31 10.19 -12.52
C MET A 233 0.32 11.11 -13.23
N THR A 234 0.59 12.41 -13.18
CA THR A 234 -0.17 13.45 -13.88
C THR A 234 0.70 14.08 -14.99
N PRO A 235 0.11 14.79 -15.97
CA PRO A 235 0.87 15.52 -16.97
C PRO A 235 1.94 16.45 -16.36
N GLU A 236 1.61 17.16 -15.28
CA GLU A 236 2.53 18.06 -14.58
C GLU A 236 3.71 17.33 -13.95
N GLN A 237 3.51 16.09 -13.51
CA GLN A 237 4.59 15.25 -12.98
C GLN A 237 5.51 14.73 -14.08
N PHE A 238 4.99 14.42 -15.27
CA PHE A 238 5.81 14.12 -16.44
C PHE A 238 6.61 15.33 -16.92
N ASP A 239 6.04 16.54 -16.85
CA ASP A 239 6.76 17.78 -17.10
C ASP A 239 7.86 18.02 -16.07
N MET A 240 7.60 17.75 -14.77
CA MET A 240 8.60 17.80 -13.72
C MET A 240 9.77 16.85 -14.00
N ILE A 241 9.49 15.62 -14.43
CA ILE A 241 10.55 14.66 -14.82
C ILE A 241 11.37 15.25 -15.96
N LYS A 242 10.71 15.72 -17.02
CA LYS A 242 11.37 16.32 -18.17
C LYS A 242 12.26 17.51 -17.80
N ASP A 243 11.81 18.35 -16.90
CA ASP A 243 12.59 19.51 -16.42
C ASP A 243 13.82 19.06 -15.61
N GLN A 244 13.69 17.99 -14.83
CA GLN A 244 14.77 17.45 -14.00
C GLN A 244 15.85 16.71 -14.82
N ILE A 245 15.47 15.97 -15.85
CA ILE A 245 16.40 15.09 -16.59
C ILE A 245 16.66 15.58 -18.03
N GLY A 246 15.94 16.58 -18.52
CA GLY A 246 16.12 17.21 -19.83
C GLY A 246 15.40 16.53 -21.00
N PHE A 247 14.63 15.45 -20.78
CA PHE A 247 13.86 14.75 -21.80
C PHE A 247 12.65 14.02 -21.21
N ALA A 248 11.69 13.62 -22.06
CA ALA A 248 10.51 12.88 -21.62
C ALA A 248 10.84 11.42 -21.31
N ASP A 249 10.39 10.93 -20.15
CA ASP A 249 10.49 9.53 -19.74
C ASP A 249 9.09 8.98 -19.45
N PRO A 250 8.47 8.19 -20.36
CA PRO A 250 7.14 7.63 -20.15
C PRO A 250 7.09 6.57 -19.04
N CYS A 251 8.22 6.00 -18.65
CA CYS A 251 8.33 5.08 -17.52
C CYS A 251 8.72 5.79 -16.21
N GLY A 252 9.03 7.07 -16.27
CA GLY A 252 9.44 7.87 -15.13
C GLY A 252 8.36 7.96 -14.06
N ILE A 253 8.78 8.22 -12.81
CA ILE A 253 7.89 8.33 -11.67
C ILE A 253 8.31 9.46 -10.74
N VAL A 254 7.32 10.14 -10.14
CA VAL A 254 7.52 11.11 -9.05
C VAL A 254 6.99 10.51 -7.77
N CYS A 255 7.77 10.56 -6.70
CA CYS A 255 7.40 10.06 -5.38
C CYS A 255 8.02 10.91 -4.27
N GLU A 256 7.61 10.69 -3.02
CA GLU A 256 8.30 11.28 -1.89
C GLU A 256 9.74 10.73 -1.75
N ASP A 257 10.62 11.48 -1.11
CA ASP A 257 12.00 11.05 -0.82
C ASP A 257 12.06 10.00 0.30
N PHE A 258 11.08 9.97 1.21
CA PHE A 258 10.97 8.93 2.22
C PHE A 258 10.61 7.59 1.59
N ARG A 259 11.24 6.53 2.10
CA ARG A 259 10.88 5.14 1.84
C ARG A 259 11.17 4.28 3.05
N GLN A 260 10.32 3.30 3.31
CA GLN A 260 10.53 2.28 4.33
C GLN A 260 10.11 0.92 3.79
N TRP A 261 10.90 -0.09 4.10
CA TRP A 261 10.61 -1.47 3.77
C TRP A 261 11.07 -2.38 4.91
N VAL A 262 10.12 -3.01 5.58
CA VAL A 262 10.39 -4.02 6.61
C VAL A 262 10.01 -5.37 6.03
N ILE A 263 10.87 -6.38 6.19
CA ILE A 263 10.77 -7.67 5.51
C ILE A 263 11.09 -8.76 6.51
N GLU A 264 10.28 -9.81 6.57
CA GLU A 264 10.65 -11.03 7.28
C GLU A 264 11.81 -11.73 6.59
N ASP A 265 12.88 -12.03 7.34
CA ASP A 265 14.08 -12.67 6.78
C ASP A 265 13.89 -14.19 6.62
N ASN A 266 13.02 -14.57 5.69
CA ASN A 266 12.64 -15.96 5.42
C ASN A 266 12.63 -16.24 3.91
N PHE A 267 13.81 -16.40 3.31
CA PHE A 267 14.00 -16.65 1.87
C PHE A 267 14.62 -18.00 1.59
N VAL A 268 13.94 -18.85 0.80
CA VAL A 268 14.36 -20.23 0.53
C VAL A 268 15.59 -20.34 -0.37
N ALA A 269 15.80 -19.39 -1.29
CA ALA A 269 16.86 -19.43 -2.30
C ALA A 269 17.84 -18.24 -2.20
N GLY A 270 17.81 -17.53 -1.07
CA GLY A 270 18.58 -16.30 -0.85
C GLY A 270 17.88 -15.05 -1.38
N ARG A 271 18.45 -13.90 -1.05
CA ARG A 271 17.92 -12.57 -1.34
C ARG A 271 19.02 -11.53 -1.55
N PRO A 272 18.72 -10.35 -2.14
CA PRO A 272 19.63 -9.22 -2.12
C PRO A 272 19.86 -8.69 -0.70
N ASP A 273 20.99 -8.02 -0.49
CA ASP A 273 21.31 -7.30 0.75
C ASP A 273 20.58 -5.95 0.81
N TRP A 274 19.25 -5.94 0.73
CA TRP A 274 18.43 -4.73 0.72
C TRP A 274 18.60 -3.89 2.00
N ASP A 275 19.09 -4.49 3.10
CA ASP A 275 19.48 -3.77 4.32
C ASP A 275 20.57 -2.72 4.06
N LYS A 276 21.48 -2.95 3.10
CA LYS A 276 22.50 -1.96 2.71
C LYS A 276 21.88 -0.73 2.05
N ALA A 277 20.70 -0.89 1.43
CA ALA A 277 19.92 0.21 0.88
C ALA A 277 18.89 0.80 1.88
N GLY A 278 18.88 0.32 3.13
CA GLY A 278 18.04 0.82 4.22
C GLY A 278 16.73 0.05 4.44
N ALA A 279 16.54 -1.11 3.83
CA ALA A 279 15.47 -2.02 4.23
C ALA A 279 15.78 -2.66 5.60
N MET A 280 14.75 -3.04 6.33
CA MET A 280 14.89 -3.65 7.65
C MET A 280 14.46 -5.12 7.58
N PHE A 281 15.37 -6.05 7.92
CA PHE A 281 15.03 -7.45 8.06
C PHE A 281 14.69 -7.79 9.51
N VAL A 282 13.55 -8.45 9.70
CA VAL A 282 12.99 -8.78 11.01
C VAL A 282 12.52 -10.23 11.05
N SER A 283 12.27 -10.74 12.25
CA SER A 283 11.64 -12.06 12.44
C SER A 283 10.10 -12.00 12.37
N ASP A 284 9.50 -10.83 12.62
CA ASP A 284 8.06 -10.60 12.63
C ASP A 284 7.77 -9.17 12.15
N VAL A 285 7.00 -9.04 11.09
CA VAL A 285 6.64 -7.75 10.48
C VAL A 285 5.42 -7.11 11.14
N LEU A 286 4.59 -7.88 11.82
CA LEU A 286 3.29 -7.43 12.37
C LEU A 286 3.38 -6.17 13.24
N PRO A 287 4.36 -6.00 14.16
CA PRO A 287 4.47 -4.79 14.96
C PRO A 287 4.66 -3.51 14.13
N TYR A 288 5.41 -3.59 13.04
CA TYR A 288 5.69 -2.47 12.14
C TYR A 288 4.48 -2.15 11.24
N GLU A 289 3.78 -3.19 10.81
CA GLU A 289 2.55 -3.05 10.06
C GLU A 289 1.46 -2.38 10.92
N GLU A 290 1.28 -2.81 12.16
CA GLU A 290 0.36 -2.21 13.12
C GLU A 290 0.71 -0.73 13.39
N MET A 291 1.99 -0.41 13.57
CA MET A 291 2.45 0.97 13.75
C MET A 291 2.09 1.84 12.55
N LYS A 292 2.44 1.41 11.34
CA LYS A 292 2.09 2.14 10.12
C LYS A 292 0.60 2.30 9.96
N LEU A 293 -0.17 1.22 10.17
CA LEU A 293 -1.62 1.22 10.02
C LEU A 293 -2.30 2.21 10.96
N ARG A 294 -1.88 2.23 12.23
CA ARG A 294 -2.46 3.11 13.25
C ARG A 294 -1.94 4.53 13.13
N MET A 295 -0.62 4.74 13.09
CA MET A 295 -0.03 6.08 13.13
C MET A 295 -0.09 6.79 11.76
N LEU A 296 0.39 6.18 10.68
CA LEU A 296 0.35 6.83 9.36
C LEU A 296 -1.07 6.81 8.79
N ASN A 297 -1.64 5.62 8.59
CA ASN A 297 -2.91 5.49 7.88
C ASN A 297 -4.10 6.04 8.70
N GLY A 298 -4.07 5.87 10.03
CA GLY A 298 -5.08 6.45 10.92
C GLY A 298 -5.04 7.98 10.91
N SER A 299 -3.84 8.57 10.97
CA SER A 299 -3.67 10.03 10.88
C SER A 299 -4.06 10.59 9.52
N HIS A 300 -3.75 9.89 8.43
CA HIS A 300 -4.28 10.23 7.11
C HIS A 300 -5.81 10.29 7.09
N SER A 301 -6.48 9.28 7.68
CA SER A 301 -7.94 9.27 7.77
C SER A 301 -8.47 10.41 8.62
N PHE A 302 -7.82 10.75 9.74
CA PHE A 302 -8.16 11.91 10.57
C PHE A 302 -8.09 13.21 9.78
N LEU A 303 -6.98 13.45 9.07
CA LEU A 303 -6.78 14.64 8.25
C LEU A 303 -7.74 14.67 7.05
N ALA A 304 -8.01 13.52 6.42
CA ALA A 304 -8.86 13.45 5.24
C ALA A 304 -10.31 13.85 5.56
N TYR A 305 -10.92 13.25 6.58
CA TYR A 305 -12.31 13.55 6.92
C TYR A 305 -12.46 14.95 7.52
N ASN A 306 -11.66 15.28 8.53
CA ASN A 306 -11.77 16.57 9.19
C ASN A 306 -11.26 17.71 8.29
N GLY A 307 -10.22 17.50 7.51
CA GLY A 307 -9.69 18.47 6.55
C GLY A 307 -10.66 18.74 5.40
N SER A 308 -11.30 17.70 4.85
CA SER A 308 -12.36 17.87 3.85
C SER A 308 -13.54 18.69 4.39
N LEU A 309 -13.97 18.43 5.64
CA LEU A 309 -15.02 19.22 6.30
C LEU A 309 -14.60 20.67 6.58
N ALA A 310 -13.30 20.93 6.78
CA ALA A 310 -12.74 22.28 6.91
C ALA A 310 -12.52 22.99 5.57
N GLY A 311 -12.70 22.30 4.43
CA GLY A 311 -12.53 22.85 3.09
C GLY A 311 -11.11 22.72 2.51
N TYR A 312 -10.23 21.95 3.14
CA TYR A 312 -8.90 21.67 2.61
C TYR A 312 -8.92 20.60 1.52
N GLU A 313 -8.36 20.90 0.36
CA GLU A 313 -8.30 19.97 -0.78
C GLU A 313 -7.16 18.94 -0.61
N PHE A 314 -6.04 19.36 -0.02
CA PHE A 314 -4.83 18.55 0.11
C PHE A 314 -4.40 18.41 1.57
N ILE A 315 -3.71 17.30 1.88
CA ILE A 315 -3.21 17.02 3.23
C ILE A 315 -2.22 18.08 3.72
N TYR A 316 -1.32 18.57 2.85
CA TYR A 316 -0.35 19.59 3.28
C TYR A 316 -1.05 20.90 3.73
N GLN A 317 -2.20 21.25 3.17
CA GLN A 317 -2.98 22.41 3.61
C GLN A 317 -3.52 22.23 5.03
N CYS A 318 -3.93 21.02 5.41
CA CYS A 318 -4.27 20.74 6.81
C CYS A 318 -3.06 20.96 7.73
N MET A 319 -1.84 20.69 7.25
CA MET A 319 -0.60 20.84 8.04
C MET A 319 -0.08 22.28 8.11
N GLU A 320 -0.58 23.18 7.26
CA GLU A 320 -0.36 24.63 7.36
C GLU A 320 -1.20 25.26 8.48
N ASP A 321 -2.29 24.59 8.91
CA ASP A 321 -3.09 24.97 10.08
C ASP A 321 -2.47 24.37 11.36
N ASP A 322 -1.95 25.22 12.24
CA ASP A 322 -1.26 24.82 13.49
C ASP A 322 -2.16 23.99 14.41
N ALA A 323 -3.49 24.20 14.40
CA ALA A 323 -4.41 23.42 15.21
C ALA A 323 -4.55 21.99 14.68
N PHE A 324 -4.68 21.83 13.37
CA PHE A 324 -4.70 20.50 12.74
C PHE A 324 -3.37 19.77 12.96
N LYS A 325 -2.25 20.46 12.77
CA LYS A 325 -0.91 19.92 12.99
C LYS A 325 -0.71 19.45 14.43
N THR A 326 -1.12 20.26 15.42
CA THR A 326 -1.04 19.91 16.83
C THR A 326 -1.99 18.76 17.18
N ALA A 327 -3.23 18.76 16.67
CA ALA A 327 -4.20 17.71 16.94
C ALA A 327 -3.75 16.36 16.36
N VAL A 328 -3.21 16.33 15.14
CA VAL A 328 -2.74 15.08 14.55
C VAL A 328 -1.46 14.58 15.24
N HIS A 329 -0.56 15.47 15.68
CA HIS A 329 0.60 15.08 16.47
C HIS A 329 0.15 14.45 17.81
N HIS A 330 -0.81 15.07 18.51
CA HIS A 330 -1.41 14.51 19.72
C HIS A 330 -2.05 13.15 19.47
N LEU A 331 -2.83 12.99 18.38
CA LEU A 331 -3.40 11.70 17.97
C LEU A 331 -2.32 10.64 17.84
N MET A 332 -1.20 10.95 17.18
CA MET A 332 -0.10 10.00 16.98
C MET A 332 0.58 9.61 18.28
N THR A 333 0.94 10.58 19.12
CA THR A 333 1.80 10.35 20.31
C THR A 333 1.04 9.93 21.55
N GLU A 334 -0.18 10.46 21.76
CA GLU A 334 -0.93 10.24 22.98
C GLU A 334 -2.00 9.16 22.87
N GLU A 335 -2.45 8.87 21.63
CA GLU A 335 -3.49 7.86 21.41
C GLU A 335 -2.96 6.69 20.58
N GLN A 336 -2.55 6.89 19.34
CA GLN A 336 -2.16 5.79 18.46
C GLN A 336 -0.92 5.04 18.96
N ALA A 337 0.15 5.75 19.35
CA ALA A 337 1.35 5.13 19.91
C ALA A 337 1.04 4.30 21.16
N LYS A 338 0.15 4.81 22.04
CA LYS A 338 -0.28 4.09 23.26
C LYS A 338 -1.17 2.89 22.95
N SER A 339 -1.71 2.77 21.75
CA SER A 339 -2.50 1.61 21.33
C SER A 339 -1.63 0.47 20.79
N LEU A 340 -0.37 0.73 20.39
CA LEU A 340 0.53 -0.26 19.80
C LEU A 340 0.91 -1.38 20.78
N ARG A 341 1.40 -2.49 20.22
CA ARG A 341 2.00 -3.57 21.00
C ARG A 341 3.22 -3.08 21.77
N PRO A 342 3.47 -3.58 22.98
CA PRO A 342 4.67 -3.26 23.73
C PRO A 342 5.92 -3.83 23.00
N ASN A 343 7.08 -3.22 23.29
CA ASN A 343 8.40 -3.66 22.78
C ASN A 343 8.62 -3.51 21.27
N LEU A 344 7.96 -2.56 20.63
CA LEU A 344 8.30 -2.17 19.27
C LEU A 344 9.71 -1.52 19.26
N ALA A 345 10.62 -2.03 18.45
CA ALA A 345 11.98 -1.53 18.33
C ALA A 345 12.08 -0.25 17.44
N VAL A 346 11.14 0.68 17.64
CA VAL A 346 11.06 1.96 16.91
C VAL A 346 10.73 3.07 17.91
N ASP A 347 11.41 4.20 17.79
CA ASP A 347 11.02 5.42 18.50
C ASP A 347 9.75 6.00 17.85
N VAL A 348 8.61 5.79 18.49
CA VAL A 348 7.30 6.22 17.99
C VAL A 348 7.16 7.76 17.96
N HIS A 349 7.88 8.49 18.82
CA HIS A 349 7.87 9.95 18.79
C HIS A 349 8.67 10.49 17.60
N GLN A 350 9.83 9.90 17.33
CA GLN A 350 10.61 10.23 16.13
C GLN A 350 9.82 9.86 14.86
N TYR A 351 9.12 8.73 14.86
CA TYR A 351 8.25 8.33 13.75
C TYR A 351 7.09 9.32 13.56
N ALA A 352 6.44 9.78 14.63
CA ALA A 352 5.40 10.82 14.56
C ALA A 352 5.92 12.12 13.95
N GLN A 353 7.10 12.58 14.37
CA GLN A 353 7.73 13.77 13.80
C GLN A 353 7.99 13.62 12.30
N LEU A 354 8.51 12.47 11.89
CA LEU A 354 8.72 12.14 10.48
C LEU A 354 7.42 12.17 9.67
N LEU A 355 6.31 11.65 10.23
CA LEU A 355 5.01 11.70 9.58
C LEU A 355 4.49 13.13 9.42
N ILE A 356 4.71 13.99 10.42
CA ILE A 356 4.38 15.44 10.34
C ILE A 356 5.13 16.09 9.17
N GLU A 357 6.42 15.82 9.01
CA GLU A 357 7.24 16.35 7.92
C GLU A 357 6.73 15.85 6.55
N ARG A 358 6.42 14.57 6.42
CA ARG A 358 5.88 13.96 5.19
C ARG A 358 4.53 14.56 4.81
N PHE A 359 3.60 14.72 5.76
CA PHE A 359 2.28 15.30 5.52
C PHE A 359 2.34 16.78 5.15
N SER A 360 3.37 17.48 5.60
CA SER A 360 3.61 18.90 5.31
C SER A 360 4.25 19.14 3.93
N ASN A 361 4.57 18.10 3.15
CA ASN A 361 5.23 18.23 1.86
C ASN A 361 4.26 18.75 0.77
N PRO A 362 4.38 20.02 0.29
CA PRO A 362 3.47 20.60 -0.70
C PRO A 362 3.66 20.03 -2.11
N ASN A 363 4.79 19.34 -2.37
CA ASN A 363 5.07 18.69 -3.64
C ASN A 363 4.29 17.37 -3.80
N ILE A 364 3.80 16.81 -2.69
CA ILE A 364 2.91 15.65 -2.68
C ILE A 364 1.46 16.13 -2.58
N LYS A 365 0.82 16.31 -3.72
CA LYS A 365 -0.58 16.74 -3.80
C LYS A 365 -1.55 15.60 -3.51
N HIS A 366 -1.54 15.11 -2.27
CA HIS A 366 -2.40 14.02 -1.84
C HIS A 366 -3.77 14.58 -1.42
N LYS A 367 -4.81 14.30 -2.20
CA LYS A 367 -6.15 14.86 -1.99
C LYS A 367 -6.84 14.22 -0.79
N THR A 368 -7.44 15.05 0.07
CA THR A 368 -8.27 14.62 1.20
C THR A 368 -9.40 13.69 0.74
N GLY A 369 -10.09 14.05 -0.35
CA GLY A 369 -11.17 13.24 -0.93
C GLY A 369 -10.71 11.86 -1.43
N GLN A 370 -9.49 11.73 -1.95
CA GLN A 370 -8.94 10.44 -2.38
C GLN A 370 -8.65 9.52 -1.18
N ILE A 371 -8.13 10.07 -0.09
CA ILE A 371 -7.87 9.32 1.13
C ILE A 371 -9.16 8.92 1.84
N ALA A 372 -10.19 9.77 1.76
CA ALA A 372 -11.50 9.56 2.36
C ALA A 372 -12.29 8.39 1.76
N MET A 373 -11.89 7.87 0.58
CA MET A 373 -12.54 6.72 -0.06
C MET A 373 -12.42 5.46 0.80
N ASP A 374 -13.37 4.52 0.64
CA ASP A 374 -13.38 3.20 1.29
C ASP A 374 -13.31 3.26 2.83
N GLY A 375 -13.98 4.25 3.42
CA GLY A 375 -14.01 4.46 4.87
C GLY A 375 -14.52 3.26 5.65
N SER A 376 -15.52 2.56 5.12
CA SER A 376 -16.07 1.35 5.73
C SER A 376 -15.05 0.22 5.92
N GLN A 377 -14.06 0.13 5.04
CA GLN A 377 -13.00 -0.88 5.10
C GLN A 377 -11.82 -0.41 5.97
N LYS A 378 -11.62 0.90 6.05
CA LYS A 378 -10.45 1.51 6.72
C LYS A 378 -10.67 1.77 8.20
N LEU A 379 -11.86 2.26 8.59
CA LEU A 379 -12.14 2.68 9.96
C LEU A 379 -11.95 1.60 11.03
N PRO A 380 -12.37 0.33 10.82
CA PRO A 380 -12.19 -0.70 11.85
C PRO A 380 -10.76 -0.74 12.38
N GLN A 381 -9.78 -0.86 11.48
CA GLN A 381 -8.38 -1.04 11.82
C GLN A 381 -7.68 0.28 12.21
N ARG A 382 -8.14 1.43 11.66
CA ARG A 382 -7.45 2.73 11.82
C ARG A 382 -7.95 3.55 12.99
N ALA A 383 -9.19 3.30 13.43
CA ALA A 383 -9.84 4.10 14.46
C ALA A 383 -10.51 3.25 15.55
N VAL A 384 -11.30 2.23 15.18
CA VAL A 384 -12.09 1.44 16.13
C VAL A 384 -11.20 0.56 17.01
N ASP A 385 -10.37 -0.28 16.40
CA ASP A 385 -9.46 -1.18 17.14
C ASP A 385 -8.47 -0.40 18.04
N PRO A 386 -7.81 0.71 17.58
CA PRO A 386 -7.01 1.55 18.44
C PRO A 386 -7.80 2.14 19.61
N TYR A 387 -9.04 2.64 19.37
CA TYR A 387 -9.91 3.18 20.44
C TYR A 387 -10.18 2.12 21.50
N LEU A 388 -10.61 0.92 21.10
CA LEU A 388 -10.89 -0.19 22.02
C LEU A 388 -9.65 -0.62 22.81
N THR A 389 -8.50 -0.63 22.16
CA THR A 389 -7.22 -0.93 22.81
C THR A 389 -6.88 0.12 23.88
N LEU A 390 -7.09 1.41 23.59
CA LEU A 390 -6.91 2.48 24.58
C LEU A 390 -7.90 2.37 25.74
N GLN A 391 -9.17 2.14 25.44
CA GLN A 391 -10.20 1.96 26.45
C GLN A 391 -9.85 0.82 27.42
N ALA A 392 -9.41 -0.32 26.90
CA ALA A 392 -8.94 -1.44 27.71
C ALA A 392 -7.73 -1.11 28.60
N ARG A 393 -6.93 -0.10 28.20
CA ARG A 393 -5.77 0.41 28.94
C ARG A 393 -6.11 1.61 29.84
N GLY A 394 -7.38 2.02 29.93
CA GLY A 394 -7.83 3.16 30.72
C GLY A 394 -7.41 4.53 30.14
N VAL A 395 -7.04 4.59 28.88
CA VAL A 395 -6.63 5.81 28.17
C VAL A 395 -7.81 6.35 27.35
N LYS A 396 -8.01 7.67 27.38
CA LYS A 396 -9.07 8.32 26.58
C LYS A 396 -8.66 8.49 25.13
N GLY A 397 -9.53 8.07 24.19
CA GLY A 397 -9.35 8.18 22.74
C GLY A 397 -10.13 9.33 22.11
N ARG A 398 -9.91 10.58 22.55
CA ARG A 398 -10.70 11.74 22.10
C ARG A 398 -10.46 12.11 20.63
N ALA A 399 -9.22 12.03 20.18
CA ALA A 399 -8.88 12.32 18.80
C ALA A 399 -9.37 11.19 17.87
N LEU A 400 -9.31 9.92 18.31
CA LEU A 400 -9.90 8.79 17.58
C LEU A 400 -11.43 8.91 17.50
N ALA A 401 -12.10 9.33 18.58
CA ALA A 401 -13.55 9.61 18.57
C ALA A 401 -13.87 10.76 17.58
N THR A 402 -13.02 11.80 17.52
CA THR A 402 -13.16 12.91 16.57
C THR A 402 -12.92 12.46 15.12
N LEU A 403 -12.01 11.52 14.87
CA LEU A 403 -11.84 10.90 13.57
C LEU A 403 -13.14 10.22 13.11
N ILE A 404 -13.75 9.40 13.98
CA ILE A 404 -15.00 8.70 13.67
C ILE A 404 -16.13 9.70 13.46
N ALA A 405 -16.25 10.71 14.32
CA ALA A 405 -17.25 11.79 14.19
C ALA A 405 -17.08 12.56 12.87
N GLY A 406 -15.84 12.86 12.48
CA GLY A 406 -15.51 13.49 11.20
C GLY A 406 -15.97 12.64 10.00
N TRP A 407 -15.73 11.32 10.04
CA TRP A 407 -16.24 10.41 9.01
C TRP A 407 -17.77 10.40 8.94
N LEU A 408 -18.46 10.36 10.09
CA LEU A 408 -19.92 10.42 10.14
C LEU A 408 -20.46 11.69 9.48
N HIS A 409 -19.90 12.85 9.82
CA HIS A 409 -20.25 14.12 9.17
C HIS A 409 -19.95 14.12 7.67
N TYR A 410 -18.80 13.59 7.26
CA TYR A 410 -18.42 13.48 5.86
C TYR A 410 -19.44 12.66 5.06
N VAL A 411 -19.80 11.48 5.54
CA VAL A 411 -20.79 10.60 4.88
C VAL A 411 -22.16 11.28 4.81
N ILE A 412 -22.66 11.80 5.94
CA ILE A 412 -23.97 12.45 6.01
C ILE A 412 -24.04 13.69 5.09
N ASN A 413 -22.99 14.52 5.09
CA ASN A 413 -22.95 15.72 4.24
C ASN A 413 -22.95 15.36 2.75
N THR A 414 -22.12 14.38 2.34
CA THR A 414 -22.03 13.92 0.95
C THR A 414 -23.40 13.43 0.46
N LEU A 415 -24.04 12.55 1.25
CA LEU A 415 -25.36 12.00 0.89
C LEU A 415 -26.48 13.06 0.92
N SER A 416 -26.44 13.99 1.86
CA SER A 416 -27.43 15.08 1.95
C SER A 416 -27.35 16.05 0.76
N GLN A 417 -26.19 16.14 0.10
CA GLN A 417 -26.00 16.91 -1.13
C GLN A 417 -26.42 16.13 -2.39
N GLY A 418 -26.96 14.92 -2.24
CA GLY A 418 -27.32 14.05 -3.36
C GLY A 418 -26.13 13.44 -4.09
N GLN A 419 -24.94 13.46 -3.47
CA GLN A 419 -23.73 12.85 -4.01
C GLN A 419 -23.53 11.44 -3.46
N SER A 420 -22.79 10.61 -4.18
CA SER A 420 -22.41 9.27 -3.73
C SER A 420 -21.11 9.34 -2.93
N VAL A 421 -21.06 8.59 -1.82
CA VAL A 421 -19.81 8.35 -1.10
C VAL A 421 -19.00 7.31 -1.90
N ALA A 422 -17.73 7.56 -2.14
CA ALA A 422 -16.83 6.61 -2.79
C ALA A 422 -16.47 5.47 -1.81
N ASP A 423 -17.40 4.56 -1.60
CA ASP A 423 -17.32 3.47 -0.62
C ASP A 423 -18.19 2.30 -1.09
N PRO A 424 -17.75 1.03 -0.94
CA PRO A 424 -18.53 -0.15 -1.29
C PRO A 424 -19.90 -0.23 -0.58
N LEU A 425 -20.04 0.41 0.58
CA LEU A 425 -21.28 0.44 1.36
C LEU A 425 -22.15 1.68 1.10
N ASN A 426 -21.91 2.44 0.01
CA ASN A 426 -22.67 3.66 -0.30
C ASN A 426 -24.20 3.46 -0.23
N ASP A 427 -24.72 2.38 -0.81
CA ASP A 427 -26.16 2.10 -0.81
C ASP A 427 -26.66 1.73 0.59
N THR A 428 -25.84 1.05 1.39
CA THR A 428 -26.12 0.77 2.80
C THR A 428 -26.19 2.05 3.61
N PHE A 429 -25.26 3.00 3.38
CA PHE A 429 -25.26 4.30 4.05
C PHE A 429 -26.53 5.10 3.70
N ASN A 430 -26.89 5.17 2.42
CA ASN A 430 -28.12 5.82 1.97
C ASN A 430 -29.35 5.22 2.67
N ALA A 431 -29.45 3.89 2.73
CA ALA A 431 -30.56 3.20 3.39
C ALA A 431 -30.59 3.48 4.90
N ALA A 432 -29.41 3.50 5.54
CA ALA A 432 -29.31 3.71 7.00
C ALA A 432 -29.77 5.11 7.43
N ILE A 433 -29.42 6.16 6.68
CA ILE A 433 -29.78 7.53 7.05
C ILE A 433 -31.20 7.94 6.58
N LYS A 434 -31.79 7.16 5.68
CA LYS A 434 -33.13 7.43 5.14
C LYS A 434 -34.18 7.46 6.27
N ASN A 435 -35.08 8.43 6.23
CA ASN A 435 -36.17 8.59 7.21
C ASN A 435 -35.71 8.85 8.67
N LYS A 436 -34.50 9.36 8.86
CA LYS A 436 -34.02 9.85 10.17
C LYS A 436 -34.28 11.34 10.30
N ASN A 437 -34.82 11.75 11.46
CA ASN A 437 -35.28 13.13 11.67
C ASN A 437 -34.16 14.08 12.06
N THR A 438 -33.14 13.57 12.75
CA THR A 438 -32.02 14.36 13.25
C THR A 438 -30.68 13.83 12.70
N ARG A 439 -29.69 14.70 12.64
CA ARG A 439 -28.32 14.30 12.19
C ARG A 439 -27.69 13.26 13.12
N TRP A 440 -27.99 13.33 14.43
CA TRP A 440 -27.52 12.31 15.36
C TRP A 440 -28.20 10.95 15.13
N GLU A 441 -29.49 10.92 14.83
CA GLU A 441 -30.16 9.65 14.45
C GLU A 441 -29.56 9.06 13.16
N GLN A 442 -29.17 9.90 12.20
CA GLN A 442 -28.43 9.47 11.00
C GLN A 442 -27.07 8.87 11.39
N ALA A 443 -26.29 9.58 12.20
CA ALA A 443 -25.00 9.12 12.70
C ALA A 443 -25.11 7.80 13.49
N LEU A 444 -26.09 7.69 14.39
CA LEU A 444 -26.33 6.48 15.16
C LEU A 444 -26.66 5.28 14.26
N SER A 445 -27.45 5.48 13.20
CA SER A 445 -27.74 4.40 12.26
C SER A 445 -26.53 3.95 11.44
N LEU A 446 -25.59 4.84 11.14
CA LEU A 446 -24.29 4.49 10.53
C LEU A 446 -23.42 3.70 11.53
N LEU A 447 -23.39 4.10 12.81
CA LEU A 447 -22.66 3.39 13.87
C LEU A 447 -23.22 1.98 14.16
N GLN A 448 -24.46 1.70 13.76
CA GLN A 448 -25.09 0.38 13.86
C GLN A 448 -24.77 -0.56 12.69
N ILE A 449 -23.94 -0.14 11.73
CA ILE A 449 -23.52 -1.00 10.61
C ILE A 449 -22.50 -2.02 11.14
N ASN A 450 -22.95 -3.25 11.34
CA ASN A 450 -22.15 -4.33 11.95
C ASN A 450 -20.84 -4.62 11.22
N SER A 451 -20.78 -4.46 9.90
CA SER A 451 -19.56 -4.70 9.13
C SER A 451 -18.44 -3.67 9.41
N ILE A 452 -18.76 -2.53 10.03
CA ILE A 452 -17.81 -1.47 10.39
C ILE A 452 -17.57 -1.46 11.90
N PHE A 453 -18.63 -1.43 12.70
CA PHE A 453 -18.57 -1.17 14.14
C PHE A 453 -18.99 -2.37 14.99
N GLY A 454 -19.33 -3.52 14.37
CA GLY A 454 -19.88 -4.64 15.13
C GLY A 454 -21.11 -4.23 15.94
N THR A 455 -21.16 -4.61 17.20
CA THR A 455 -22.24 -4.29 18.15
C THR A 455 -21.93 -3.10 19.07
N LEU A 456 -20.83 -2.38 18.83
CA LEU A 456 -20.30 -1.34 19.74
C LEU A 456 -21.31 -0.23 20.06
N ALA A 457 -22.14 0.17 19.10
CA ALA A 457 -23.16 1.20 19.34
C ALA A 457 -24.22 0.79 20.39
N GLY A 458 -24.42 -0.53 20.61
CA GLY A 458 -25.32 -1.06 21.63
C GLY A 458 -24.60 -1.49 22.90
N ASP A 459 -23.39 -2.02 22.80
CA ASP A 459 -22.71 -2.74 23.87
C ASP A 459 -21.66 -1.90 24.62
N ASN A 460 -21.23 -0.75 24.03
CA ASN A 460 -20.17 0.08 24.58
C ASN A 460 -20.64 1.54 24.77
N ALA A 461 -21.17 1.85 25.92
CA ALA A 461 -21.71 3.18 26.23
C ALA A 461 -20.63 4.29 26.19
N ASP A 462 -19.40 4.00 26.62
CA ASP A 462 -18.33 4.99 26.62
C ASP A 462 -17.91 5.33 25.16
N PHE A 463 -17.80 4.33 24.29
CA PHE A 463 -17.54 4.51 22.87
C PHE A 463 -18.61 5.40 22.21
N LEU A 464 -19.88 5.07 22.45
CA LEU A 464 -20.99 5.84 21.88
C LEU A 464 -21.00 7.28 22.40
N ASN A 465 -20.80 7.47 23.72
CA ASN A 465 -20.80 8.80 24.35
C ASN A 465 -19.64 9.68 23.84
N ASP A 466 -18.43 9.13 23.74
CA ASP A 466 -17.26 9.90 23.28
C ASP A 466 -17.45 10.35 21.80
N ILE A 467 -17.98 9.48 20.94
CA ILE A 467 -18.31 9.84 19.55
C ILE A 467 -19.45 10.87 19.50
N GLN A 468 -20.50 10.71 20.30
CA GLN A 468 -21.61 11.66 20.34
C GLN A 468 -21.16 13.04 20.77
N GLN A 469 -20.28 13.13 21.77
CA GLN A 469 -19.71 14.41 22.22
C GLN A 469 -18.90 15.08 21.09
N ALA A 470 -18.05 14.33 20.39
CA ALA A 470 -17.28 14.85 19.26
C ALA A 470 -18.20 15.27 18.10
N PHE A 471 -19.19 14.44 17.76
CA PHE A 471 -20.15 14.70 16.69
C PHE A 471 -20.96 15.97 16.97
N ASN A 472 -21.52 16.10 18.16
CA ASN A 472 -22.32 17.27 18.56
C ASN A 472 -21.46 18.53 18.61
N HIS A 473 -20.18 18.44 18.98
CA HIS A 473 -19.29 19.59 18.97
C HIS A 473 -18.99 20.07 17.55
N ILE A 474 -18.78 19.14 16.59
CA ILE A 474 -18.65 19.49 15.16
C ILE A 474 -19.95 20.11 14.64
N GLU A 475 -21.09 19.57 14.99
CA GLU A 475 -22.39 20.08 14.56
C GLU A 475 -22.66 21.51 15.04
N LEU A 476 -22.33 21.81 16.28
CA LEU A 476 -22.64 23.10 16.93
C LEU A 476 -21.59 24.19 16.63
N HIS A 477 -20.33 23.82 16.50
CA HIS A 477 -19.21 24.78 16.44
C HIS A 477 -18.36 24.67 15.17
N GLY A 478 -18.64 23.66 14.35
CA GLY A 478 -17.84 23.36 13.17
C GLY A 478 -16.58 22.53 13.47
N VAL A 479 -16.04 21.91 12.44
CA VAL A 479 -14.87 21.03 12.54
C VAL A 479 -13.62 21.78 13.01
N THR A 480 -13.35 22.98 12.47
CA THR A 480 -12.18 23.78 12.83
C THR A 480 -12.14 24.10 14.33
N ALA A 481 -13.26 24.56 14.90
CA ALA A 481 -13.35 24.81 16.35
C ALA A 481 -13.17 23.54 17.18
N THR A 482 -13.62 22.38 16.66
CA THR A 482 -13.43 21.08 17.32
C THR A 482 -11.95 20.68 17.34
N ILE A 483 -11.24 20.87 16.25
CA ILE A 483 -9.81 20.60 16.14
C ILE A 483 -9.01 21.53 17.06
N HIS A 484 -9.33 22.85 17.09
CA HIS A 484 -8.73 23.81 18.06
C HIS A 484 -8.91 23.39 19.50
N ARG A 485 -10.08 22.85 19.86
CA ARG A 485 -10.33 22.33 21.21
C ARG A 485 -9.50 21.09 21.55
N LEU A 486 -9.21 20.23 20.57
CA LEU A 486 -8.30 19.09 20.77
C LEU A 486 -6.87 19.57 20.99
N SER A 487 -6.40 20.52 20.18
CA SER A 487 -5.05 21.06 20.27
C SER A 487 -4.76 21.83 21.57
N SER A 488 -5.79 22.45 22.18
CA SER A 488 -5.63 23.24 23.42
C SER A 488 -5.68 22.43 24.72
N LYS A 489 -5.98 21.13 24.66
CA LYS A 489 -6.10 20.23 25.80
C LYS A 489 -5.03 19.14 25.88
N GLY A 490 -4.03 19.22 25.02
CA GLY A 490 -2.87 18.32 24.92
C GLY A 490 -1.68 18.80 25.80
#